data_e35a7a30d5f5744f085b9aed00567cec
#
_entry.id   e35a7a30d5f5744f085b9aed00567cec
#
_cell.length_a   1.000
_cell.length_b   1.000
_cell.length_c   1.000
_cell.angle_alpha   90.00
_cell.angle_beta   90.00
_cell.angle_gamma   90.00
#
_symmetry.space_group_name_H-M   'P 1'
#
loop_
_entity.id
_entity.type
_entity.pdbx_description
1 polymer ?
#
loop_
_entity_poly.entity_id
_entity_poly.type
_entity_poly.pdbx_seq_one_letter_code
_entity_poly.pdbx_strand_id
1 'polypeptide(L)'
;MRTKPQGGKKMKLSLLAAELGLKALPEDKDITFITDNSAKVCDGSIFVCIEGKHFDGHTKAAEALENGAAAVVVQKDMGLDRQLIVDDTRAAYTKLCAAFYSHPEQKLDIIGITGTNGKTTSCFIIHSVLERLGCKTGMIGTVKNITGDKEYPASLTTPDPYELFRLFAEMVESGCRCCVMEVSSQALAQKRVEGVRFKAAVFTNLTRDHLDYHGTFENYAAAKHLLFENSDLAVINVDDEAAQYMLSGTQCRNVTFSAKSDECDYSAKNIRVSAAGVKYELVSNDNIGRVDFAVPGEFSVYNSMGAAVCLVEMGYDFREVLDALSQCGGVPGRMELVKTDTPYSVIIDWCERSRL
;
A
#
# COMPACT_ATOMS: atom_id res chain seq x y z
N MET A 1 -7.16 -11.30 24.34
CA MET A 1 -7.98 -10.15 24.73
C MET A 1 -8.83 -9.75 23.53
N ARG A 2 -10.16 -9.69 23.66
CA ARG A 2 -11.06 -9.22 22.59
C ARG A 2 -10.85 -7.71 22.47
N THR A 3 -10.15 -7.26 21.45
CA THR A 3 -10.06 -5.82 21.14
C THR A 3 -11.44 -5.34 20.71
N LYS A 4 -12.10 -4.59 21.58
CA LYS A 4 -13.33 -3.86 21.24
C LYS A 4 -13.02 -2.89 20.09
N PRO A 5 -13.96 -2.66 19.16
CA PRO A 5 -13.81 -1.64 18.14
C PRO A 5 -13.52 -0.30 18.81
N GLN A 6 -12.37 0.30 18.45
CA GLN A 6 -12.04 1.66 18.87
C GLN A 6 -12.81 2.64 17.98
N GLY A 7 -13.68 3.41 18.56
CA GLY A 7 -14.34 4.55 17.93
C GLY A 7 -15.85 4.36 17.78
N GLY A 8 -16.63 5.26 18.35
CA GLY A 8 -18.09 5.25 18.32
C GLY A 8 -18.74 5.56 16.97
N LYS A 9 -18.07 5.26 15.84
CA LYS A 9 -18.64 5.44 14.50
C LYS A 9 -19.74 4.42 14.29
N LYS A 10 -20.88 4.89 13.81
CA LYS A 10 -22.04 4.07 13.45
C LYS A 10 -22.53 4.47 12.08
N MET A 11 -22.98 3.49 11.30
CA MET A 11 -23.63 3.71 10.02
C MET A 11 -24.82 2.78 9.87
N LYS A 12 -25.87 3.24 9.22
CA LYS A 12 -27.05 2.43 8.94
C LYS A 12 -26.73 1.30 7.95
N LEU A 13 -27.23 0.10 8.23
CA LEU A 13 -27.07 -1.07 7.36
C LEU A 13 -27.64 -0.80 5.95
N SER A 14 -28.73 -0.06 5.86
CA SER A 14 -29.35 0.33 4.58
C SER A 14 -28.41 1.14 3.70
N LEU A 15 -27.60 2.04 4.28
CA LEU A 15 -26.60 2.82 3.54
C LEU A 15 -25.48 1.93 3.01
N LEU A 16 -25.00 0.99 3.83
CA LEU A 16 -23.96 0.04 3.44
C LEU A 16 -24.45 -0.96 2.38
N ALA A 17 -25.71 -1.42 2.48
CA ALA A 17 -26.30 -2.26 1.46
C ALA A 17 -26.44 -1.52 0.10
N ALA A 18 -26.80 -0.23 0.13
CA ALA A 18 -26.88 0.60 -1.07
C ALA A 18 -25.52 0.74 -1.78
N GLU A 19 -24.41 0.83 -1.05
CA GLU A 19 -23.05 0.83 -1.65
C GLU A 19 -22.73 -0.45 -2.44
N LEU A 20 -23.36 -1.56 -2.07
CA LEU A 20 -23.25 -2.82 -2.79
C LEU A 20 -24.30 -2.94 -3.93
N GLY A 21 -25.14 -1.91 -4.14
CA GLY A 21 -26.24 -1.96 -5.10
C GLY A 21 -27.41 -2.86 -4.65
N LEU A 22 -27.50 -3.18 -3.36
CA LEU A 22 -28.49 -4.09 -2.79
C LEU A 22 -29.63 -3.32 -2.12
N LYS A 23 -30.80 -3.97 -2.03
CA LYS A 23 -31.92 -3.45 -1.25
C LYS A 23 -31.64 -3.56 0.25
N ALA A 24 -32.19 -2.62 1.00
CA ALA A 24 -32.12 -2.66 2.46
C ALA A 24 -32.79 -3.94 3.00
N LEU A 25 -32.22 -4.50 4.07
CA LEU A 25 -32.83 -5.57 4.83
C LEU A 25 -34.03 -5.03 5.66
N PRO A 26 -34.97 -5.88 6.09
CA PRO A 26 -36.17 -5.45 6.82
C PRO A 26 -35.86 -4.64 8.09
N GLU A 27 -34.76 -4.99 8.79
CA GLU A 27 -34.30 -4.26 9.96
C GLU A 27 -33.08 -3.41 9.63
N ASP A 28 -33.21 -2.07 9.73
CA ASP A 28 -32.11 -1.13 9.47
C ASP A 28 -31.28 -0.89 10.74
N LYS A 29 -30.39 -1.82 11.03
CA LYS A 29 -29.52 -1.79 12.22
C LYS A 29 -28.37 -0.79 12.09
N ASP A 30 -27.91 -0.28 13.24
CA ASP A 30 -26.67 0.47 13.33
C ASP A 30 -25.46 -0.48 13.26
N ILE A 31 -24.61 -0.29 12.28
CA ILE A 31 -23.37 -1.04 12.11
C ILE A 31 -22.23 -0.31 12.81
N THR A 32 -21.47 -1.03 13.62
CA THR A 32 -20.37 -0.51 14.42
C THR A 32 -19.01 -1.10 14.02
N PHE A 33 -19.03 -2.21 13.26
CA PHE A 33 -17.82 -2.94 12.88
C PHE A 33 -18.04 -3.79 11.63
N ILE A 34 -17.01 -3.97 10.82
CA ILE A 34 -17.03 -4.86 9.64
C ILE A 34 -15.81 -5.78 9.73
N THR A 35 -15.99 -7.07 9.56
CA THR A 35 -14.92 -8.06 9.71
C THR A 35 -15.13 -9.31 8.86
N ASP A 36 -14.04 -9.90 8.39
CA ASP A 36 -13.96 -11.24 7.79
C ASP A 36 -13.53 -12.32 8.80
N ASN A 37 -13.24 -11.91 10.04
CA ASN A 37 -12.80 -12.82 11.10
C ASN A 37 -13.94 -13.15 12.04
N SER A 38 -14.44 -14.40 12.00
CA SER A 38 -15.55 -14.87 12.84
C SER A 38 -15.29 -14.72 14.34
N ALA A 39 -14.04 -14.79 14.81
CA ALA A 39 -13.68 -14.59 16.21
C ALA A 39 -13.82 -13.13 16.69
N LYS A 40 -13.90 -12.17 15.76
CA LYS A 40 -14.10 -10.73 16.04
C LYS A 40 -15.56 -10.28 15.93
N VAL A 41 -16.46 -11.18 15.55
CA VAL A 41 -17.88 -10.85 15.45
C VAL A 41 -18.42 -10.40 16.80
N CYS A 42 -19.18 -9.30 16.78
CA CYS A 42 -19.82 -8.71 17.95
C CYS A 42 -21.17 -8.08 17.55
N ASP A 43 -21.92 -7.60 18.54
CA ASP A 43 -23.21 -6.94 18.30
C ASP A 43 -23.04 -5.72 17.39
N GLY A 44 -23.91 -5.63 16.36
CA GLY A 44 -23.85 -4.59 15.34
C GLY A 44 -22.73 -4.73 14.32
N SER A 45 -22.03 -5.88 14.23
CA SER A 45 -21.04 -6.11 13.17
C SER A 45 -21.68 -6.62 11.87
N ILE A 46 -21.02 -6.36 10.74
CA ILE A 46 -21.20 -7.12 9.49
C ILE A 46 -20.06 -8.14 9.40
N PHE A 47 -20.43 -9.41 9.23
CA PHE A 47 -19.45 -10.47 8.97
C PHE A 47 -19.41 -10.78 7.46
N VAL A 48 -18.21 -10.64 6.87
CA VAL A 48 -18.00 -10.90 5.45
C VAL A 48 -17.43 -12.31 5.27
N CYS A 49 -18.18 -13.18 4.59
CA CYS A 49 -17.80 -14.56 4.37
C CYS A 49 -16.82 -14.66 3.20
N ILE A 50 -15.53 -14.73 3.50
CA ILE A 50 -14.48 -14.84 2.48
C ILE A 50 -14.08 -16.32 2.35
N GLU A 51 -14.07 -16.82 1.12
CA GLU A 51 -13.48 -18.11 0.79
C GLU A 51 -11.97 -17.98 0.70
N GLY A 52 -11.26 -18.61 1.63
CA GLY A 52 -9.80 -18.68 1.70
C GLY A 52 -9.26 -20.01 1.18
N LYS A 53 -7.92 -20.12 1.07
CA LYS A 53 -7.25 -21.34 0.58
C LYS A 53 -7.51 -22.57 1.47
N HIS A 54 -7.70 -22.39 2.77
CA HIS A 54 -7.83 -23.47 3.77
C HIS A 54 -9.13 -23.41 4.56
N PHE A 55 -9.90 -22.36 4.44
CA PHE A 55 -11.10 -22.14 5.22
C PHE A 55 -12.11 -21.31 4.41
N ASP A 56 -13.36 -21.76 4.41
CA ASP A 56 -14.48 -21.03 3.80
C ASP A 56 -15.29 -20.32 4.90
N GLY A 57 -15.26 -19.00 4.89
CA GLY A 57 -15.99 -18.14 5.83
C GLY A 57 -17.51 -18.35 5.80
N HIS A 58 -18.08 -18.83 4.69
CA HIS A 58 -19.51 -19.12 4.58
C HIS A 58 -19.98 -20.17 5.60
N THR A 59 -19.10 -21.10 5.99
CA THR A 59 -19.40 -22.10 7.04
C THR A 59 -19.68 -21.49 8.40
N LYS A 60 -19.31 -20.21 8.60
CA LYS A 60 -19.51 -19.47 9.85
C LYS A 60 -20.64 -18.43 9.78
N ALA A 61 -21.36 -18.34 8.67
CA ALA A 61 -22.39 -17.33 8.47
C ALA A 61 -23.51 -17.38 9.54
N ALA A 62 -24.09 -18.57 9.76
CA ALA A 62 -25.15 -18.75 10.77
C ALA A 62 -24.63 -18.45 12.19
N GLU A 63 -23.49 -19.01 12.58
CA GLU A 63 -22.85 -18.77 13.88
C GLU A 63 -22.55 -17.27 14.11
N ALA A 64 -22.15 -16.55 13.05
CA ALA A 64 -21.90 -15.11 13.13
C ALA A 64 -23.19 -14.31 13.47
N LEU A 65 -24.32 -14.69 12.88
CA LEU A 65 -25.61 -14.08 13.20
C LEU A 65 -26.06 -14.38 14.64
N GLU A 66 -25.81 -15.59 15.16
CA GLU A 66 -26.06 -15.98 16.55
C GLU A 66 -25.16 -15.20 17.52
N ASN A 67 -23.93 -14.91 17.11
CA ASN A 67 -22.96 -14.13 17.89
C ASN A 67 -23.17 -12.59 17.80
N GLY A 68 -24.29 -12.13 17.22
CA GLY A 68 -24.70 -10.73 17.21
C GLY A 68 -24.37 -9.96 15.93
N ALA A 69 -23.89 -10.61 14.86
CA ALA A 69 -23.77 -9.92 13.57
C ALA A 69 -25.14 -9.37 13.13
N ALA A 70 -25.15 -8.12 12.71
CA ALA A 70 -26.34 -7.48 12.16
C ALA A 70 -26.69 -8.05 10.78
N ALA A 71 -25.68 -8.39 9.99
CA ALA A 71 -25.81 -9.04 8.70
C ALA A 71 -24.58 -9.85 8.36
N VAL A 72 -24.70 -10.79 7.42
CA VAL A 72 -23.60 -11.52 6.78
C VAL A 72 -23.55 -11.20 5.29
N VAL A 73 -22.34 -11.08 4.73
CA VAL A 73 -22.13 -10.90 3.29
C VAL A 73 -21.65 -12.22 2.72
N VAL A 74 -22.35 -12.73 1.72
CA VAL A 74 -22.16 -14.09 1.16
C VAL A 74 -22.16 -14.07 -0.37
N GLN A 75 -21.53 -15.07 -1.02
CA GLN A 75 -21.51 -15.19 -2.49
C GLN A 75 -22.67 -16.04 -3.04
N LYS A 76 -23.40 -16.74 -2.18
CA LYS A 76 -24.53 -17.58 -2.57
C LYS A 76 -25.63 -17.52 -1.52
N ASP A 77 -26.87 -17.83 -1.91
CA ASP A 77 -27.96 -17.89 -0.96
C ASP A 77 -27.71 -19.02 0.08
N MET A 78 -27.63 -18.61 1.33
CA MET A 78 -27.43 -19.49 2.49
C MET A 78 -28.77 -19.79 3.23
N GLY A 79 -29.89 -19.24 2.75
CA GLY A 79 -31.19 -19.35 3.41
C GLY A 79 -31.26 -18.60 4.75
N LEU A 80 -30.48 -17.53 4.92
CA LEU A 80 -30.45 -16.75 6.15
C LEU A 80 -31.21 -15.43 5.99
N ASP A 81 -32.00 -15.03 6.98
CA ASP A 81 -32.84 -13.82 6.91
C ASP A 81 -32.05 -12.52 6.81
N ARG A 82 -30.79 -12.51 7.32
CA ARG A 82 -29.93 -11.31 7.37
C ARG A 82 -28.68 -11.48 6.53
N GLN A 83 -28.83 -11.91 5.27
CA GLN A 83 -27.74 -12.07 4.31
C GLN A 83 -27.79 -11.01 3.22
N LEU A 84 -26.64 -10.54 2.81
CA LEU A 84 -26.40 -9.68 1.65
C LEU A 84 -25.64 -10.53 0.63
N ILE A 85 -26.26 -10.84 -0.49
CA ILE A 85 -25.69 -11.70 -1.53
C ILE A 85 -24.98 -10.82 -2.55
N VAL A 86 -23.71 -11.12 -2.82
CA VAL A 86 -22.83 -10.40 -3.76
C VAL A 86 -22.04 -11.37 -4.62
N ASP A 87 -21.59 -10.94 -5.79
CA ASP A 87 -20.77 -11.77 -6.68
C ASP A 87 -19.37 -12.02 -6.13
N ASP A 88 -18.81 -11.05 -5.38
CA ASP A 88 -17.45 -11.09 -4.83
C ASP A 88 -17.40 -10.48 -3.42
N THR A 89 -17.24 -11.35 -2.43
CA THR A 89 -17.19 -10.91 -1.02
C THR A 89 -15.93 -10.16 -0.66
N ARG A 90 -14.80 -10.35 -1.37
CA ARG A 90 -13.57 -9.57 -1.14
C ARG A 90 -13.72 -8.13 -1.60
N ALA A 91 -14.26 -7.95 -2.82
CA ALA A 91 -14.57 -6.61 -3.34
C ALA A 91 -15.64 -5.93 -2.48
N ALA A 92 -16.66 -6.65 -2.06
CA ALA A 92 -17.70 -6.15 -1.15
C ALA A 92 -17.13 -5.71 0.20
N TYR A 93 -16.19 -6.48 0.78
CA TYR A 93 -15.55 -6.12 2.04
C TYR A 93 -14.86 -4.76 1.95
N THR A 94 -14.07 -4.56 0.91
CA THR A 94 -13.33 -3.30 0.70
C THR A 94 -14.30 -2.12 0.48
N LYS A 95 -15.33 -2.29 -0.35
CA LYS A 95 -16.37 -1.26 -0.59
C LYS A 95 -17.12 -0.90 0.69
N LEU A 96 -17.51 -1.89 1.50
CA LEU A 96 -18.18 -1.65 2.77
C LEU A 96 -17.30 -0.88 3.75
N CYS A 97 -16.01 -1.19 3.82
CA CYS A 97 -15.07 -0.48 4.69
C CYS A 97 -14.85 0.96 4.22
N ALA A 98 -14.72 1.20 2.90
CA ALA A 98 -14.63 2.54 2.33
C ALA A 98 -15.85 3.39 2.71
N ALA A 99 -17.05 2.87 2.46
CA ALA A 99 -18.30 3.54 2.79
C ALA A 99 -18.43 3.77 4.30
N PHE A 100 -18.14 2.75 5.12
CA PHE A 100 -18.21 2.86 6.59
C PHE A 100 -17.34 4.00 7.10
N TYR A 101 -16.19 4.25 6.50
CA TYR A 101 -15.30 5.38 6.84
C TYR A 101 -15.58 6.64 6.01
N SER A 102 -16.65 6.67 5.19
CA SER A 102 -17.05 7.82 4.36
C SER A 102 -16.03 8.21 3.31
N HIS A 103 -15.48 7.20 2.63
CA HIS A 103 -14.57 7.32 1.50
C HIS A 103 -13.36 8.22 1.76
N PRO A 104 -12.56 7.96 2.81
CA PRO A 104 -11.41 8.80 3.14
C PRO A 104 -10.31 8.75 2.06
N GLU A 105 -10.23 7.65 1.29
CA GLU A 105 -9.30 7.47 0.16
C GLU A 105 -9.46 8.54 -0.93
N GLN A 106 -10.67 9.11 -1.07
CA GLN A 106 -10.95 10.16 -2.06
C GLN A 106 -10.44 11.54 -1.64
N LYS A 107 -9.97 11.68 -0.40
CA LYS A 107 -9.48 12.94 0.18
C LYS A 107 -7.96 12.98 0.32
N LEU A 108 -7.28 11.94 -0.14
CA LEU A 108 -5.84 11.77 -0.03
C LEU A 108 -5.23 11.56 -1.43
N ASP A 109 -4.11 12.19 -1.70
CA ASP A 109 -3.24 11.80 -2.81
C ASP A 109 -2.47 10.54 -2.39
N ILE A 110 -2.90 9.36 -2.87
CA ILE A 110 -2.34 8.08 -2.46
C ILE A 110 -1.26 7.65 -3.44
N ILE A 111 -0.07 7.35 -2.91
CA ILE A 111 1.09 6.84 -3.66
C ILE A 111 1.29 5.38 -3.29
N GLY A 112 1.18 4.48 -4.26
CA GLY A 112 1.38 3.05 -4.08
C GLY A 112 2.77 2.60 -4.52
N ILE A 113 3.44 1.77 -3.73
CA ILE A 113 4.74 1.22 -4.08
C ILE A 113 4.65 -0.31 -4.12
N THR A 114 4.98 -0.89 -5.26
CA THR A 114 5.03 -2.34 -5.43
C THR A 114 6.38 -2.81 -5.98
N GLY A 115 6.65 -4.07 -5.80
CA GLY A 115 7.87 -4.75 -6.22
C GLY A 115 8.21 -5.89 -5.26
N THR A 116 9.26 -6.67 -5.53
CA THR A 116 9.74 -7.67 -4.59
C THR A 116 10.51 -6.99 -3.46
N ASN A 117 11.51 -6.20 -3.78
CA ASN A 117 12.37 -5.48 -2.85
C ASN A 117 12.23 -3.97 -3.04
N GLY A 118 12.67 -3.19 -2.03
CA GLY A 118 12.73 -1.73 -2.10
C GLY A 118 11.44 -0.99 -1.70
N LYS A 119 10.29 -1.65 -1.57
CA LYS A 119 9.01 -1.02 -1.20
C LYS A 119 9.12 -0.17 0.07
N THR A 120 9.58 -0.77 1.15
CA THR A 120 9.71 -0.09 2.45
C THR A 120 10.63 1.12 2.35
N THR A 121 11.80 0.95 1.76
CA THR A 121 12.78 2.04 1.61
C THR A 121 12.20 3.18 0.78
N SER A 122 11.62 2.89 -0.38
CA SER A 122 10.99 3.92 -1.22
C SER A 122 9.81 4.61 -0.52
N CYS A 123 9.02 3.87 0.25
CA CYS A 123 7.92 4.41 1.04
C CYS A 123 8.43 5.43 2.08
N PHE A 124 9.46 5.09 2.84
CA PHE A 124 10.09 5.99 3.80
C PHE A 124 10.74 7.21 3.15
N ILE A 125 11.40 7.04 1.99
CA ILE A 125 12.00 8.15 1.24
C ILE A 125 10.90 9.14 0.81
N ILE A 126 9.85 8.67 0.14
CA ILE A 126 8.76 9.52 -0.35
C ILE A 126 8.09 10.24 0.82
N HIS A 127 7.77 9.53 1.90
CA HIS A 127 7.21 10.13 3.12
C HIS A 127 8.12 11.24 3.67
N SER A 128 9.41 10.95 3.85
CA SER A 128 10.39 11.93 4.37
C SER A 128 10.53 13.16 3.49
N VAL A 129 10.57 12.98 2.18
CA VAL A 129 10.69 14.10 1.23
C VAL A 129 9.42 14.95 1.27
N LEU A 130 8.22 14.36 1.23
CA LEU A 130 6.96 15.08 1.30
C LEU A 130 6.81 15.89 2.60
N GLU A 131 7.15 15.31 3.74
CA GLU A 131 7.14 16.03 5.03
C GLU A 131 8.09 17.24 5.00
N ARG A 132 9.29 17.11 4.42
CA ARG A 132 10.24 18.22 4.28
C ARG A 132 9.77 19.31 3.32
N LEU A 133 9.01 18.93 2.31
CA LEU A 133 8.36 19.86 1.37
C LEU A 133 7.08 20.48 1.95
N GLY A 134 6.78 20.25 3.22
CA GLY A 134 5.61 20.80 3.91
C GLY A 134 4.29 20.14 3.54
N CYS A 135 4.32 18.97 2.93
CA CYS A 135 3.13 18.15 2.67
C CYS A 135 2.93 17.15 3.80
N LYS A 136 2.01 17.39 4.72
CA LYS A 136 1.70 16.44 5.81
C LYS A 136 1.22 15.13 5.22
N THR A 137 1.94 14.04 5.52
CA THR A 137 1.81 12.76 4.81
C THR A 137 1.63 11.61 5.78
N GLY A 138 0.66 10.74 5.51
CA GLY A 138 0.56 9.44 6.16
C GLY A 138 1.45 8.39 5.51
N MET A 139 1.76 7.32 6.23
CA MET A 139 2.52 6.20 5.70
C MET A 139 1.92 4.86 6.16
N ILE A 140 1.83 3.90 5.25
CA ILE A 140 1.40 2.53 5.53
C ILE A 140 2.46 1.56 5.00
N GLY A 141 3.02 0.72 5.87
CA GLY A 141 4.06 -0.21 5.43
C GLY A 141 4.43 -1.28 6.45
N THR A 142 5.42 -2.08 6.08
CA THR A 142 5.85 -3.26 6.83
C THR A 142 6.36 -2.94 8.23
N VAL A 143 7.05 -1.81 8.41
CA VAL A 143 7.68 -1.45 9.70
C VAL A 143 6.68 -0.80 10.65
N LYS A 144 5.95 0.20 10.16
CA LYS A 144 4.96 0.96 10.93
C LYS A 144 3.97 1.67 10.01
N ASN A 145 2.85 2.09 10.60
CA ASN A 145 1.88 2.98 10.00
C ASN A 145 1.96 4.35 10.69
N ILE A 146 1.88 5.44 9.93
CA ILE A 146 1.90 6.83 10.42
C ILE A 146 0.62 7.53 9.95
N THR A 147 -0.10 8.16 10.88
CA THR A 147 -1.33 8.93 10.60
C THR A 147 -1.18 10.36 11.11
N GLY A 148 -0.37 11.16 10.40
CA GLY A 148 0.05 12.48 10.89
C GLY A 148 1.05 12.34 12.04
N ASP A 149 0.64 12.72 13.25
CA ASP A 149 1.55 12.72 14.40
C ASP A 149 1.57 11.40 15.21
N LYS A 150 0.76 10.39 14.80
CA LYS A 150 0.67 9.11 15.49
C LYS A 150 1.35 8.00 14.70
N GLU A 151 2.00 7.10 15.42
CA GLU A 151 2.63 5.91 14.87
C GLU A 151 2.00 4.64 15.46
N TYR A 152 1.81 3.63 14.61
CA TYR A 152 1.27 2.33 14.98
C TYR A 152 2.19 1.21 14.47
N PRO A 153 2.39 0.13 15.24
CA PRO A 153 3.07 -1.05 14.74
C PRO A 153 2.28 -1.66 13.58
N ALA A 154 2.95 -2.04 12.51
CA ALA A 154 2.32 -2.73 11.41
C ALA A 154 2.14 -4.22 11.72
N SER A 155 0.99 -4.79 11.37
CA SER A 155 0.73 -6.23 11.42
C SER A 155 0.88 -6.91 10.07
N LEU A 156 0.68 -6.16 9.01
CA LEU A 156 0.80 -6.56 7.60
C LEU A 156 1.43 -5.42 6.80
N THR A 157 2.15 -5.75 5.74
CA THR A 157 2.70 -4.76 4.80
C THR A 157 1.61 -3.85 4.23
N THR A 158 0.49 -4.44 3.83
CA THR A 158 -0.73 -3.75 3.43
C THR A 158 -1.86 -4.28 4.31
N PRO A 159 -2.48 -3.46 5.15
CA PRO A 159 -3.54 -3.89 6.07
C PRO A 159 -4.74 -4.55 5.38
N ASP A 160 -5.56 -5.24 6.18
CA ASP A 160 -6.90 -5.63 5.71
C ASP A 160 -7.79 -4.39 5.49
N PRO A 161 -8.89 -4.50 4.74
CA PRO A 161 -9.70 -3.35 4.35
C PRO A 161 -10.20 -2.52 5.53
N TYR A 162 -10.64 -3.14 6.62
CA TYR A 162 -11.16 -2.37 7.76
C TYR A 162 -10.08 -1.49 8.40
N GLU A 163 -8.90 -2.04 8.64
CA GLU A 163 -7.77 -1.30 9.19
C GLU A 163 -7.24 -0.26 8.20
N LEU A 164 -7.19 -0.60 6.90
CA LEU A 164 -6.72 0.31 5.85
C LEU A 164 -7.56 1.60 5.80
N PHE A 165 -8.89 1.47 5.72
CA PHE A 165 -9.78 2.63 5.64
C PHE A 165 -9.88 3.38 6.98
N ARG A 166 -9.69 2.70 8.11
CA ARG A 166 -9.51 3.35 9.42
C ARG A 166 -8.29 4.27 9.43
N LEU A 167 -7.15 3.77 8.94
CA LEU A 167 -5.92 4.56 8.84
C LEU A 167 -6.09 5.75 7.89
N PHE A 168 -6.72 5.56 6.73
CA PHE A 168 -7.02 6.68 5.82
C PHE A 168 -7.92 7.73 6.48
N ALA A 169 -8.96 7.31 7.20
CA ALA A 169 -9.84 8.24 7.91
C ALA A 169 -9.06 9.03 8.96
N GLU A 170 -8.20 8.38 9.73
CA GLU A 170 -7.39 9.04 10.74
C GLU A 170 -6.35 10.00 10.12
N MET A 171 -5.77 9.66 8.97
CA MET A 171 -4.89 10.56 8.19
C MET A 171 -5.63 11.84 7.78
N VAL A 172 -6.85 11.69 7.24
CA VAL A 172 -7.70 12.84 6.86
C VAL A 172 -8.03 13.71 8.09
N GLU A 173 -8.43 13.09 9.19
CA GLU A 173 -8.72 13.80 10.46
C GLU A 173 -7.48 14.51 11.01
N SER A 174 -6.29 13.94 10.81
CA SER A 174 -5.01 14.55 11.20
C SER A 174 -4.52 15.63 10.24
N GLY A 175 -5.24 15.89 9.13
CA GLY A 175 -4.89 16.91 8.14
C GLY A 175 -3.80 16.45 7.15
N CYS A 176 -3.55 15.16 6.99
CA CYS A 176 -2.69 14.67 5.92
C CYS A 176 -3.32 14.95 4.55
N ARG A 177 -2.49 15.35 3.59
CA ARG A 177 -2.87 15.53 2.19
C ARG A 177 -2.48 14.34 1.34
N CYS A 178 -1.38 13.69 1.69
CA CYS A 178 -0.85 12.54 0.99
C CYS A 178 -0.84 11.30 1.91
N CYS A 179 -0.89 10.13 1.28
CA CYS A 179 -0.57 8.85 1.90
C CYS A 179 0.37 8.09 0.99
N VAL A 180 1.51 7.66 1.49
CA VAL A 180 2.40 6.75 0.78
C VAL A 180 2.28 5.35 1.39
N MET A 181 2.09 4.32 0.54
CA MET A 181 1.87 2.97 1.05
C MET A 181 2.56 1.88 0.25
N GLU A 182 3.03 0.87 0.97
CA GLU A 182 3.46 -0.38 0.38
C GLU A 182 2.25 -1.19 -0.07
N VAL A 183 2.22 -1.60 -1.34
CA VAL A 183 1.15 -2.42 -1.92
C VAL A 183 1.70 -3.79 -2.29
N SER A 184 1.41 -4.79 -1.45
CA SER A 184 1.84 -6.16 -1.66
C SER A 184 1.01 -6.85 -2.75
N SER A 185 1.61 -7.82 -3.45
CA SER A 185 0.90 -8.61 -4.46
C SER A 185 -0.28 -9.40 -3.87
N GLN A 186 -0.15 -9.88 -2.63
CA GLN A 186 -1.24 -10.54 -1.92
C GLN A 186 -2.41 -9.58 -1.65
N ALA A 187 -2.13 -8.32 -1.27
CA ALA A 187 -3.17 -7.33 -1.05
C ALA A 187 -3.96 -7.00 -2.34
N LEU A 188 -3.25 -6.90 -3.46
CA LEU A 188 -3.87 -6.72 -4.79
C LEU A 188 -4.71 -7.93 -5.18
N ALA A 189 -4.15 -9.15 -5.10
CA ALA A 189 -4.87 -10.39 -5.39
C ALA A 189 -6.08 -10.62 -4.46
N GLN A 190 -6.01 -10.17 -3.22
CA GLN A 190 -7.09 -10.25 -2.24
C GLN A 190 -8.05 -9.06 -2.28
N LYS A 191 -7.88 -8.14 -3.23
CA LYS A 191 -8.72 -6.94 -3.40
C LYS A 191 -8.78 -6.02 -2.17
N ARG A 192 -7.74 -6.01 -1.33
CA ARG A 192 -7.70 -5.16 -0.12
C ARG A 192 -7.71 -3.66 -0.43
N VAL A 193 -7.25 -3.29 -1.62
CA VAL A 193 -7.19 -1.92 -2.13
C VAL A 193 -8.15 -1.69 -3.31
N GLU A 194 -9.17 -2.54 -3.45
CA GLU A 194 -10.18 -2.41 -4.50
C GLU A 194 -10.89 -1.06 -4.39
N GLY A 195 -11.01 -0.36 -5.52
CA GLY A 195 -11.63 0.98 -5.56
C GLY A 195 -10.76 2.13 -5.06
N VAL A 196 -9.56 1.87 -4.52
CA VAL A 196 -8.59 2.91 -4.22
C VAL A 196 -7.95 3.39 -5.52
N ARG A 197 -8.08 4.70 -5.81
CA ARG A 197 -7.38 5.33 -6.93
C ARG A 197 -6.03 5.86 -6.45
N PHE A 198 -4.96 5.41 -7.09
CA PHE A 198 -3.61 5.86 -6.76
C PHE A 198 -3.22 7.07 -7.63
N LYS A 199 -2.79 8.16 -7.00
CA LYS A 199 -2.26 9.34 -7.69
C LYS A 199 -0.99 8.99 -8.46
N ALA A 200 -0.15 8.15 -7.85
CA ALA A 200 1.04 7.60 -8.47
C ALA A 200 1.30 6.18 -7.97
N ALA A 201 1.90 5.34 -8.81
CA ALA A 201 2.38 4.02 -8.48
C ALA A 201 3.85 3.87 -8.89
N VAL A 202 4.67 3.26 -8.02
CA VAL A 202 6.09 3.02 -8.30
C VAL A 202 6.34 1.52 -8.38
N PHE A 203 6.98 1.08 -9.47
CA PHE A 203 7.53 -0.26 -9.63
C PHE A 203 9.02 -0.27 -9.36
N THR A 204 9.43 -1.04 -8.36
CA THR A 204 10.85 -1.14 -7.99
C THR A 204 11.57 -2.28 -8.73
N ASN A 205 11.10 -3.50 -8.62
CA ASN A 205 11.66 -4.71 -9.25
C ASN A 205 10.74 -5.92 -9.07
N LEU A 206 11.00 -6.99 -9.83
CA LEU A 206 10.32 -8.28 -9.68
C LEU A 206 11.32 -9.43 -9.74
N THR A 207 11.53 -10.10 -8.62
CA THR A 207 12.32 -11.33 -8.52
C THR A 207 11.46 -12.48 -7.98
N ARG A 208 11.91 -13.71 -8.07
CA ARG A 208 11.15 -14.88 -7.59
C ARG A 208 10.93 -14.79 -6.10
N ASP A 209 9.66 -14.66 -5.70
CA ASP A 209 9.19 -14.61 -4.33
C ASP A 209 7.70 -14.96 -4.27
N HIS A 210 7.17 -15.34 -3.10
CA HIS A 210 5.75 -15.60 -2.87
C HIS A 210 5.07 -16.59 -3.83
N LEU A 211 5.83 -17.53 -4.43
CA LEU A 211 5.27 -18.53 -5.35
C LEU A 211 4.42 -19.58 -4.62
N ASP A 212 4.61 -19.76 -3.32
CA ASP A 212 3.73 -20.53 -2.44
C ASP A 212 2.30 -19.99 -2.43
N TYR A 213 2.14 -18.67 -2.58
CA TYR A 213 0.85 -18.00 -2.66
C TYR A 213 0.32 -17.91 -4.11
N HIS A 214 1.12 -17.39 -5.04
CA HIS A 214 0.70 -17.08 -6.41
C HIS A 214 0.75 -18.28 -7.36
N GLY A 215 1.48 -19.35 -7.00
CA GLY A 215 1.66 -20.54 -7.81
C GLY A 215 2.69 -20.37 -8.93
N THR A 216 2.60 -19.32 -9.75
CA THR A 216 3.51 -19.02 -10.85
C THR A 216 4.07 -17.60 -10.78
N PHE A 217 5.18 -17.37 -11.49
CA PHE A 217 5.78 -16.04 -11.61
C PHE A 217 4.88 -15.08 -12.40
N GLU A 218 4.19 -15.58 -13.39
CA GLU A 218 3.23 -14.84 -14.22
C GLU A 218 2.05 -14.32 -13.37
N ASN A 219 1.47 -15.16 -12.51
CA ASN A 219 0.42 -14.76 -11.59
C ASN A 219 0.91 -13.72 -10.58
N TYR A 220 2.17 -13.84 -10.12
CA TYR A 220 2.79 -12.87 -9.23
C TYR A 220 2.98 -11.52 -9.91
N ALA A 221 3.45 -11.51 -11.18
CA ALA A 221 3.57 -10.31 -11.99
C ALA A 221 2.19 -9.69 -12.27
N ALA A 222 1.20 -10.50 -12.66
CA ALA A 222 -0.16 -10.06 -12.91
C ALA A 222 -0.81 -9.41 -11.67
N ALA A 223 -0.60 -9.99 -10.50
CA ALA A 223 -1.10 -9.41 -9.26
C ALA A 223 -0.51 -8.00 -8.99
N LYS A 224 0.79 -7.77 -9.25
CA LYS A 224 1.39 -6.45 -9.09
C LYS A 224 0.95 -5.45 -10.16
N HIS A 225 0.71 -5.92 -11.37
CA HIS A 225 0.23 -5.11 -12.49
C HIS A 225 -1.09 -4.40 -12.17
N LEU A 226 -1.99 -5.03 -11.38
CA LEU A 226 -3.27 -4.43 -10.96
C LEU A 226 -3.11 -3.05 -10.29
N LEU A 227 -1.95 -2.76 -9.68
CA LEU A 227 -1.71 -1.44 -9.10
C LEU A 227 -1.73 -0.35 -10.17
N PHE A 228 -1.12 -0.60 -11.32
CA PHE A 228 -0.98 0.38 -12.40
C PHE A 228 -2.29 0.61 -13.15
N GLU A 229 -3.17 -0.40 -13.21
CA GLU A 229 -4.52 -0.25 -13.76
C GLU A 229 -5.38 0.75 -12.98
N ASN A 230 -5.09 0.92 -11.68
CA ASN A 230 -5.80 1.81 -10.77
C ASN A 230 -5.02 3.09 -10.41
N SER A 231 -4.07 3.48 -11.26
CA SER A 231 -3.19 4.65 -11.02
C SER A 231 -3.37 5.73 -12.08
N ASP A 232 -3.06 7.00 -11.73
CA ASP A 232 -2.99 8.10 -12.68
C ASP A 232 -1.60 8.19 -13.33
N LEU A 233 -0.56 7.84 -12.58
CA LEU A 233 0.84 7.86 -12.96
C LEU A 233 1.50 6.54 -12.58
N ALA A 234 2.24 5.92 -13.50
CA ALA A 234 3.12 4.79 -13.26
C ALA A 234 4.59 5.21 -13.43
N VAL A 235 5.40 4.98 -12.42
CA VAL A 235 6.85 5.22 -12.41
C VAL A 235 7.56 3.87 -12.41
N ILE A 236 8.18 3.52 -13.52
CA ILE A 236 8.63 2.15 -13.79
C ILE A 236 10.15 2.08 -13.92
N ASN A 237 10.78 1.23 -13.12
CA ASN A 237 12.17 0.83 -13.28
C ASN A 237 12.33 -0.06 -14.51
N VAL A 238 12.90 0.47 -15.60
CA VAL A 238 13.06 -0.29 -16.86
C VAL A 238 14.33 -1.15 -16.90
N ASP A 239 15.15 -1.12 -15.87
CA ASP A 239 16.27 -2.06 -15.72
C ASP A 239 15.84 -3.45 -15.25
N ASP A 240 14.57 -3.60 -14.85
CA ASP A 240 13.97 -4.87 -14.45
C ASP A 240 13.30 -5.55 -15.65
N GLU A 241 13.50 -6.86 -15.80
CA GLU A 241 12.96 -7.64 -16.92
C GLU A 241 11.42 -7.63 -16.99
N ALA A 242 10.75 -7.46 -15.86
CA ALA A 242 9.29 -7.37 -15.79
C ALA A 242 8.73 -5.99 -16.20
N ALA A 243 9.57 -4.98 -16.45
CA ALA A 243 9.14 -3.62 -16.75
C ALA A 243 8.18 -3.55 -17.95
N GLN A 244 8.48 -4.27 -19.03
CA GLN A 244 7.63 -4.34 -20.23
C GLN A 244 6.23 -4.87 -19.90
N TYR A 245 6.14 -5.85 -19.00
CA TYR A 245 4.86 -6.37 -18.55
C TYR A 245 4.10 -5.33 -17.70
N MET A 246 4.80 -4.61 -16.82
CA MET A 246 4.19 -3.56 -15.97
C MET A 246 3.68 -2.36 -16.80
N LEU A 247 4.32 -2.06 -17.92
CA LEU A 247 3.90 -1.00 -18.86
C LEU A 247 2.75 -1.42 -19.77
N SER A 248 2.53 -2.71 -19.97
CA SER A 248 1.59 -3.22 -20.97
C SER A 248 0.14 -3.00 -20.53
N GLY A 249 -0.71 -2.47 -21.45
CA GLY A 249 -2.16 -2.37 -21.23
C GLY A 249 -2.62 -1.33 -20.22
N THR A 250 -1.72 -0.58 -19.57
CA THR A 250 -2.08 0.47 -18.61
C THR A 250 -2.66 1.69 -19.34
N GLN A 251 -3.65 2.34 -18.73
CA GLN A 251 -4.25 3.58 -19.22
C GLN A 251 -3.67 4.83 -18.53
N CYS A 252 -2.79 4.65 -17.55
CA CYS A 252 -2.15 5.73 -16.82
C CYS A 252 -0.99 6.33 -17.63
N ARG A 253 -0.55 7.54 -17.23
CA ARG A 253 0.67 8.12 -17.75
C ARG A 253 1.87 7.31 -17.25
N ASN A 254 2.67 6.80 -18.16
CA ASN A 254 3.88 6.03 -17.86
C ASN A 254 5.10 6.94 -17.87
N VAL A 255 5.96 6.81 -16.88
CA VAL A 255 7.27 7.45 -16.76
C VAL A 255 8.29 6.39 -16.38
N THR A 256 9.39 6.38 -17.07
CA THR A 256 10.42 5.36 -16.97
C THR A 256 11.71 5.89 -16.36
N PHE A 257 12.40 5.07 -15.58
CA PHE A 257 13.73 5.42 -15.08
C PHE A 257 14.70 4.24 -15.14
N SER A 258 15.99 4.57 -15.32
CA SER A 258 17.07 3.58 -15.45
C SER A 258 18.37 4.08 -14.84
N ALA A 259 19.11 3.17 -14.19
CA ALA A 259 20.47 3.41 -13.76
C ALA A 259 21.51 2.85 -14.77
N LYS A 260 21.06 2.17 -15.85
CA LYS A 260 21.91 1.47 -16.82
C LYS A 260 21.80 2.02 -18.24
N SER A 261 20.64 2.58 -18.61
CA SER A 261 20.33 3.02 -19.97
C SER A 261 19.91 4.49 -20.00
N ASP A 262 20.07 5.11 -21.17
CA ASP A 262 19.56 6.44 -21.49
C ASP A 262 18.24 6.39 -22.28
N GLU A 263 17.78 5.20 -22.65
CA GLU A 263 16.51 5.00 -23.35
C GLU A 263 15.36 4.97 -22.33
N CYS A 264 15.20 6.07 -21.60
CA CYS A 264 14.18 6.25 -20.56
C CYS A 264 13.96 7.76 -20.30
N ASP A 265 12.91 8.11 -19.56
CA ASP A 265 12.59 9.51 -19.24
C ASP A 265 13.58 10.10 -18.22
N TYR A 266 14.06 9.28 -17.29
CA TYR A 266 15.03 9.67 -16.27
C TYR A 266 16.16 8.67 -16.15
N SER A 267 17.42 9.13 -16.26
CA SER A 267 18.60 8.28 -16.10
C SER A 267 19.50 8.72 -14.97
N ALA A 268 20.21 7.76 -14.33
CA ALA A 268 21.27 8.07 -13.38
C ALA A 268 22.64 8.03 -14.05
N LYS A 269 23.43 9.09 -13.85
CA LYS A 269 24.80 9.22 -14.37
C LYS A 269 25.82 9.36 -13.25
N ASN A 270 27.06 9.06 -13.56
CA ASN A 270 28.18 9.26 -12.63
C ASN A 270 27.98 8.61 -11.26
N ILE A 271 27.36 7.42 -11.25
CA ILE A 271 27.01 6.70 -10.03
C ILE A 271 28.26 6.34 -9.23
N ARG A 272 28.27 6.69 -7.95
CA ARG A 272 29.29 6.33 -6.96
C ARG A 272 28.62 5.70 -5.75
N VAL A 273 29.01 4.46 -5.45
CA VAL A 273 28.53 3.72 -4.27
C VAL A 273 29.65 3.65 -3.25
N SER A 274 29.34 3.97 -2.00
CA SER A 274 30.27 3.91 -0.87
C SER A 274 29.56 3.41 0.39
N ALA A 275 30.33 3.15 1.45
CA ALA A 275 29.77 2.81 2.74
C ALA A 275 28.95 3.96 3.38
N ALA A 276 29.18 5.22 2.94
CA ALA A 276 28.46 6.39 3.42
C ALA A 276 27.15 6.66 2.66
N GLY A 277 26.92 5.95 1.55
CA GLY A 277 25.73 6.13 0.71
C GLY A 277 26.04 6.13 -0.78
N VAL A 278 25.11 6.65 -1.56
CA VAL A 278 25.20 6.72 -3.03
C VAL A 278 25.15 8.17 -3.50
N LYS A 279 25.92 8.47 -4.56
CA LYS A 279 25.90 9.75 -5.25
C LYS A 279 25.74 9.53 -6.74
N TYR A 280 24.88 10.30 -7.39
CA TYR A 280 24.68 10.24 -8.81
C TYR A 280 24.09 11.55 -9.34
N GLU A 281 24.05 11.71 -10.65
CA GLU A 281 23.33 12.78 -11.32
C GLU A 281 22.02 12.21 -11.87
N LEU A 282 20.88 12.77 -11.45
CA LEU A 282 19.57 12.47 -12.03
C LEU A 282 19.38 13.36 -13.23
N VAL A 283 19.16 12.76 -14.40
CA VAL A 283 19.08 13.45 -15.69
C VAL A 283 17.74 13.12 -16.34
N SER A 284 17.05 14.14 -16.80
CA SER A 284 15.89 14.05 -17.72
C SER A 284 16.12 14.97 -18.92
N ASN A 285 15.16 15.04 -19.84
CA ASN A 285 15.27 15.93 -21.00
C ASN A 285 15.44 17.42 -20.61
N ASP A 286 14.81 17.83 -19.51
CA ASP A 286 14.73 19.25 -19.13
C ASP A 286 15.59 19.59 -17.90
N ASN A 287 16.02 18.59 -17.14
CA ASN A 287 16.65 18.79 -15.85
C ASN A 287 17.87 17.89 -15.63
N ILE A 288 18.86 18.43 -14.93
CA ILE A 288 19.98 17.69 -14.36
C ILE A 288 20.23 18.17 -12.95
N GLY A 289 20.42 17.23 -12.02
CA GLY A 289 20.69 17.54 -10.62
C GLY A 289 21.46 16.42 -9.91
N ARG A 290 22.22 16.81 -8.90
CA ARG A 290 23.00 15.86 -8.08
C ARG A 290 22.14 15.31 -6.97
N VAL A 291 22.25 14.00 -6.78
CA VAL A 291 21.70 13.28 -5.64
C VAL A 291 22.82 12.80 -4.76
N ASP A 292 22.72 13.09 -3.46
CA ASP A 292 23.59 12.57 -2.40
C ASP A 292 22.69 11.91 -1.35
N PHE A 293 22.58 10.59 -1.40
CA PHE A 293 21.65 9.85 -0.53
C PHE A 293 22.44 8.94 0.43
N ALA A 294 22.29 9.20 1.73
CA ALA A 294 23.10 8.63 2.80
C ALA A 294 22.71 7.18 3.20
N VAL A 295 22.30 6.34 2.21
CA VAL A 295 22.03 4.90 2.40
C VAL A 295 22.93 4.12 1.46
N PRO A 296 23.79 3.20 1.95
CA PRO A 296 24.70 2.43 1.13
C PRO A 296 23.99 1.40 0.26
N GLY A 297 24.69 0.92 -0.78
CA GLY A 297 24.23 -0.14 -1.67
C GLY A 297 23.64 0.37 -2.98
N GLU A 298 23.87 -0.37 -4.07
CA GLU A 298 23.42 0.00 -5.42
C GLU A 298 21.90 0.14 -5.52
N PHE A 299 21.15 -0.70 -4.81
CA PHE A 299 19.68 -0.62 -4.75
C PHE A 299 19.18 0.73 -4.22
N SER A 300 20.00 1.47 -3.46
CA SER A 300 19.66 2.81 -2.97
C SER A 300 19.60 3.84 -4.09
N VAL A 301 20.30 3.61 -5.22
CA VAL A 301 20.17 4.42 -6.43
C VAL A 301 18.75 4.27 -6.97
N TYR A 302 18.28 3.05 -7.18
CA TYR A 302 16.94 2.78 -7.72
C TYR A 302 15.82 3.27 -6.80
N ASN A 303 15.93 3.01 -5.48
CA ASN A 303 14.91 3.43 -4.53
C ASN A 303 14.79 4.96 -4.44
N SER A 304 15.92 5.67 -4.42
CA SER A 304 15.93 7.13 -4.40
C SER A 304 15.53 7.75 -5.73
N MET A 305 15.92 7.15 -6.87
CA MET A 305 15.44 7.57 -8.20
C MET A 305 13.93 7.43 -8.32
N GLY A 306 13.40 6.25 -8.06
CA GLY A 306 11.96 6.00 -8.15
C GLY A 306 11.15 6.95 -7.28
N ALA A 307 11.66 7.27 -6.09
CA ALA A 307 11.03 8.23 -5.18
C ALA A 307 11.10 9.67 -5.75
N ALA A 308 12.28 10.12 -6.22
CA ALA A 308 12.46 11.45 -6.76
C ALA A 308 11.62 11.66 -8.03
N VAL A 309 11.69 10.72 -8.99
CA VAL A 309 10.91 10.76 -10.23
C VAL A 309 9.41 10.80 -9.94
N CYS A 310 8.92 9.98 -9.01
CA CYS A 310 7.52 9.98 -8.61
C CYS A 310 7.07 11.36 -8.15
N LEU A 311 7.83 12.02 -7.28
CA LEU A 311 7.46 13.32 -6.72
C LEU A 311 7.57 14.44 -7.75
N VAL A 312 8.62 14.45 -8.58
CA VAL A 312 8.76 15.42 -9.66
C VAL A 312 7.59 15.33 -10.65
N GLU A 313 7.21 14.11 -11.02
CA GLU A 313 6.11 13.85 -11.95
C GLU A 313 4.71 14.09 -11.34
N MET A 314 4.62 14.12 -10.00
CA MET A 314 3.44 14.63 -9.29
C MET A 314 3.38 16.16 -9.20
N GLY A 315 4.41 16.87 -9.72
CA GLY A 315 4.43 18.33 -9.83
C GLY A 315 5.22 19.07 -8.74
N TYR A 316 6.02 18.35 -7.93
CA TYR A 316 6.95 19.00 -7.00
C TYR A 316 8.19 19.52 -7.76
N ASP A 317 8.78 20.63 -7.30
CA ASP A 317 9.97 21.19 -7.93
C ASP A 317 11.16 20.23 -7.88
N PHE A 318 11.82 20.07 -9.02
CA PHE A 318 12.91 19.11 -9.19
C PHE A 318 14.06 19.34 -8.18
N ARG A 319 14.47 20.59 -7.96
CA ARG A 319 15.57 20.91 -7.05
C ARG A 319 15.18 20.74 -5.60
N GLU A 320 13.98 21.18 -5.23
CA GLU A 320 13.47 21.01 -3.88
C GLU A 320 13.36 19.53 -3.50
N VAL A 321 12.92 18.67 -4.43
CA VAL A 321 12.87 17.20 -4.25
C VAL A 321 14.26 16.63 -4.00
N LEU A 322 15.29 17.02 -4.81
CA LEU A 322 16.65 16.51 -4.64
C LEU A 322 17.31 17.03 -3.35
N ASP A 323 17.07 18.28 -2.99
CA ASP A 323 17.57 18.87 -1.75
C ASP A 323 16.93 18.20 -0.52
N ALA A 324 15.64 17.94 -0.53
CA ALA A 324 14.96 17.21 0.53
C ALA A 324 15.43 15.75 0.61
N LEU A 325 15.64 15.09 -0.54
CA LEU A 325 16.15 13.72 -0.61
C LEU A 325 17.55 13.59 0.01
N SER A 326 18.43 14.56 -0.23
CA SER A 326 19.80 14.57 0.35
C SER A 326 19.80 14.63 1.88
N GLN A 327 18.73 15.10 2.49
CA GLN A 327 18.55 15.21 3.94
C GLN A 327 17.80 13.99 4.53
N CYS A 328 17.36 13.05 3.69
CA CYS A 328 16.69 11.83 4.16
C CYS A 328 17.71 10.88 4.78
N GLY A 329 17.37 10.33 5.94
CA GLY A 329 18.13 9.27 6.60
C GLY A 329 17.77 7.89 6.05
N GLY A 330 18.49 6.88 6.56
CA GLY A 330 18.14 5.48 6.33
C GLY A 330 16.82 5.07 7.00
N VAL A 331 16.33 3.90 6.63
CA VAL A 331 15.14 3.29 7.21
C VAL A 331 15.56 2.40 8.38
N PRO A 332 14.94 2.51 9.58
CA PRO A 332 15.25 1.63 10.69
C PRO A 332 15.17 0.16 10.29
N GLY A 333 16.25 -0.60 10.52
CA GLY A 333 16.35 -2.02 10.17
C GLY A 333 16.45 -2.32 8.67
N ARG A 334 16.71 -1.34 7.79
CA ARG A 334 16.97 -1.54 6.35
C ARG A 334 18.27 -0.85 5.97
N MET A 335 19.36 -1.62 5.86
CA MET A 335 20.73 -1.09 5.64
C MET A 335 21.05 0.10 6.54
N GLU A 336 20.54 0.05 7.75
CA GLU A 336 20.71 1.11 8.75
C GLU A 336 22.16 1.17 9.20
N LEU A 337 22.83 2.29 8.92
CA LEU A 337 24.19 2.54 9.37
C LEU A 337 24.19 2.94 10.85
N VAL A 338 24.75 2.09 11.69
CA VAL A 338 24.93 2.40 13.11
C VAL A 338 26.12 3.33 13.29
N LYS A 339 25.90 4.47 13.91
CA LYS A 339 27.00 5.37 14.27
C LYS A 339 27.86 4.74 15.36
N THR A 340 29.11 4.45 15.03
CA THR A 340 30.10 3.89 15.97
C THR A 340 31.38 4.71 15.90
N ASP A 341 32.13 4.77 17.00
CA ASP A 341 33.47 5.41 17.05
C ASP A 341 34.58 4.41 16.62
N THR A 342 34.24 3.43 15.79
CA THR A 342 35.13 2.38 15.32
C THR A 342 35.56 2.61 13.87
N PRO A 343 36.70 2.06 13.42
CA PRO A 343 37.16 2.18 12.03
C PRO A 343 36.40 1.31 11.03
N TYR A 344 35.39 0.59 11.47
CA TYR A 344 34.50 -0.23 10.62
C TYR A 344 33.04 0.24 10.71
N SER A 345 32.29 0.03 9.64
CA SER A 345 30.86 0.33 9.57
C SER A 345 30.04 -0.85 10.10
N VAL A 346 29.03 -0.56 10.92
CA VAL A 346 28.05 -1.54 11.39
C VAL A 346 26.73 -1.22 10.71
N ILE A 347 26.14 -2.24 10.06
CA ILE A 347 24.87 -2.11 9.32
C ILE A 347 23.87 -3.09 9.93
N ILE A 348 22.67 -2.59 10.21
CA ILE A 348 21.50 -3.40 10.58
C ILE A 348 20.63 -3.57 9.35
N ASP A 349 20.37 -4.83 8.97
CA ASP A 349 19.44 -5.15 7.91
C ASP A 349 18.55 -6.32 8.32
N TRP A 350 17.23 -6.18 8.14
CA TRP A 350 16.27 -7.22 8.42
C TRP A 350 16.12 -8.11 7.20
N CYS A 351 16.56 -9.35 7.32
CA CYS A 351 16.36 -10.38 6.31
C CYS A 351 15.16 -11.24 6.69
N GLU A 352 14.08 -11.19 5.89
CA GLU A 352 13.06 -12.23 5.96
C GLU A 352 13.68 -13.53 5.40
N ARG A 353 13.87 -14.53 6.27
CA ARG A 353 14.16 -15.87 5.79
C ARG A 353 12.89 -16.40 5.11
N SER A 354 12.88 -16.51 3.80
CA SER A 354 12.00 -17.46 3.12
C SER A 354 12.29 -18.84 3.77
N ARG A 355 11.30 -19.41 4.43
CA ARG A 355 11.39 -20.82 4.82
C ARG A 355 11.50 -21.61 3.52
N LEU A 356 12.68 -22.16 3.28
CA LEU A 356 12.96 -23.15 2.24
C LEU A 356 12.06 -24.38 2.46
#